data_6c0ba661a10fece1431a5b83f23cfa97
#
_entry.id   6c0ba661a10fece1431a5b83f23cfa97
#
_cell.length_a   1.000
_cell.length_b   1.000
_cell.length_c   1.000
_cell.angle_alpha   90.00
_cell.angle_beta   90.00
_cell.angle_gamma   90.00
#
_symmetry.space_group_name_H-M   'P 1'
#
loop_
_entity.id
_entity.type
_entity.pdbx_description
1 polymer ?
#
loop_
_entity_poly.entity_id
_entity_poly.type
_entity_poly.pdbx_seq_one_letter_code
_entity_poly.pdbx_strand_id
1 'polypeptide(L)'
;MQNQRTVVVIGAGISGLVCAYRLKTLGVDVALIEKSDRVGGVIQSARIDGFLIERGPNSAQGTEELMGLVDELGITGELVEGDPKAPAYVYFNGRLHEVPSGPGAFIKSKLLSVAGKLRILKEPFVPAHRGDSEESVASFARRRIGREAAERMVAPFVSGIYAGDAEQLSVQAAFPKLANLETGYGGLFRGMLAKAKEASKARKSASAVLDKAAPTRRRLCSFRGGMGFLPATLASKIGEDLITECRELRLADSGLRSDSQSPRFIVEFERAGDQHQLSCDRIVMAAPTGAAAELVRGISDRLSDLLEEITYPRLAILSLAYDESSIATPLDGFGFLVPPGEQMNILGCVWNSSLFKGRAPDGRALVTVFIGGARNPDIVRRADDELLSIAHGELQKVLGISSEPTLVAITRYERAIPQYNLGHHARVQEIESILDALPELRLIGNYLHGVSTGDCIKEADRVARELGASLEIT
;
A
#
# COMPACT_ATOMS: atom_id res chain seq x y z
N MET A 1 12.59 -15.92 29.52
CA MET A 1 12.29 -16.12 28.09
C MET A 1 13.31 -17.12 27.55
N GLN A 2 12.90 -18.03 26.68
CA GLN A 2 13.88 -18.80 25.91
C GLN A 2 14.70 -17.81 25.06
N ASN A 3 16.03 -17.81 25.24
CA ASN A 3 16.91 -16.85 24.54
C ASN A 3 17.25 -17.28 23.10
N GLN A 4 16.84 -18.47 22.67
CA GLN A 4 17.09 -19.01 21.35
C GLN A 4 15.76 -19.25 20.62
N ARG A 5 15.71 -18.87 19.35
CA ARG A 5 14.58 -19.05 18.43
C ARG A 5 15.06 -19.58 17.09
N THR A 6 14.22 -20.28 16.37
CA THR A 6 14.56 -20.68 14.98
C THR A 6 14.53 -19.47 14.06
N VAL A 7 13.50 -18.61 14.17
CA VAL A 7 13.32 -17.40 13.34
C VAL A 7 13.01 -16.20 14.23
N VAL A 8 13.66 -15.07 13.97
CA VAL A 8 13.24 -13.76 14.50
C VAL A 8 12.75 -12.89 13.36
N VAL A 9 11.52 -12.39 13.49
CA VAL A 9 10.93 -11.40 12.58
C VAL A 9 11.06 -10.02 13.21
N ILE A 10 11.62 -9.04 12.47
CA ILE A 10 11.87 -7.68 12.97
C ILE A 10 10.90 -6.71 12.29
N GLY A 11 9.98 -6.14 13.09
CA GLY A 11 8.95 -5.19 12.67
C GLY A 11 7.56 -5.81 12.61
N ALA A 12 6.63 -5.30 13.43
CA ALA A 12 5.24 -5.74 13.51
C ALA A 12 4.27 -4.89 12.66
N GLY A 13 4.72 -4.47 11.46
CA GLY A 13 3.85 -4.05 10.38
C GLY A 13 3.07 -5.24 9.81
N ILE A 14 2.16 -5.01 8.85
CA ILE A 14 1.33 -6.09 8.28
C ILE A 14 2.16 -7.25 7.72
N SER A 15 3.29 -6.96 7.06
CA SER A 15 4.17 -8.00 6.51
C SER A 15 4.76 -8.88 7.61
N GLY A 16 5.33 -8.28 8.66
CA GLY A 16 5.93 -9.05 9.77
C GLY A 16 4.89 -9.83 10.57
N LEU A 17 3.72 -9.24 10.83
CA LEU A 17 2.62 -9.92 11.50
C LEU A 17 2.13 -11.15 10.73
N VAL A 18 1.93 -11.03 9.41
CA VAL A 18 1.50 -12.15 8.57
C VAL A 18 2.59 -13.21 8.51
N CYS A 19 3.85 -12.83 8.33
CA CYS A 19 4.98 -13.77 8.29
C CYS A 19 5.10 -14.55 9.60
N ALA A 20 5.10 -13.87 10.76
CA ALA A 20 5.19 -14.51 12.06
C ALA A 20 3.99 -15.42 12.35
N TYR A 21 2.77 -14.98 12.01
CA TYR A 21 1.58 -15.81 12.13
C TYR A 21 1.66 -17.08 11.28
N ARG A 22 2.10 -16.98 10.02
CA ARG A 22 2.29 -18.13 9.12
C ARG A 22 3.35 -19.09 9.64
N LEU A 23 4.52 -18.60 10.05
CA LEU A 23 5.59 -19.43 10.62
C LEU A 23 5.10 -20.19 11.87
N LYS A 24 4.40 -19.50 12.77
CA LYS A 24 3.80 -20.12 13.94
C LYS A 24 2.77 -21.21 13.59
N THR A 25 1.94 -20.96 12.57
CA THR A 25 0.94 -21.93 12.09
C THR A 25 1.62 -23.17 11.45
N LEU A 26 2.80 -23.01 10.89
CA LEU A 26 3.65 -24.09 10.37
C LEU A 26 4.45 -24.81 11.48
N GLY A 27 4.29 -24.43 12.75
CA GLY A 27 5.00 -25.04 13.87
C GLY A 27 6.44 -24.57 14.07
N VAL A 28 6.86 -23.50 13.36
CA VAL A 28 8.20 -22.92 13.50
C VAL A 28 8.26 -22.10 14.79
N ASP A 29 9.32 -22.29 15.58
CA ASP A 29 9.61 -21.46 16.75
C ASP A 29 10.05 -20.05 16.30
N VAL A 30 9.16 -19.07 16.45
CA VAL A 30 9.31 -17.70 15.95
C VAL A 30 9.13 -16.68 17.06
N ALA A 31 9.94 -15.61 17.05
CA ALA A 31 9.68 -14.40 17.80
C ALA A 31 9.47 -13.22 16.83
N LEU A 32 8.49 -12.38 17.12
CA LEU A 32 8.25 -11.12 16.42
C LEU A 32 8.59 -9.96 17.34
N ILE A 33 9.52 -9.11 16.93
CA ILE A 33 9.93 -7.94 17.72
C ILE A 33 9.51 -6.63 17.05
N GLU A 34 9.04 -5.68 17.86
CA GLU A 34 8.54 -4.39 17.41
C GLU A 34 9.13 -3.27 18.29
N LYS A 35 9.59 -2.20 17.65
CA LYS A 35 10.20 -1.05 18.33
C LYS A 35 9.18 -0.24 19.14
N SER A 36 7.97 -0.09 18.62
CA SER A 36 6.91 0.70 19.25
C SER A 36 6.12 -0.12 20.28
N ASP A 37 5.28 0.56 21.04
CA ASP A 37 4.32 -0.01 21.98
C ASP A 37 3.10 -0.66 21.29
N ARG A 38 2.98 -0.52 19.96
CA ARG A 38 1.84 -0.94 19.16
C ARG A 38 2.24 -1.68 17.89
N VAL A 39 1.32 -2.46 17.36
CA VAL A 39 1.46 -3.19 16.10
C VAL A 39 0.79 -2.48 14.92
N GLY A 40 0.98 -3.00 13.71
CA GLY A 40 0.32 -2.56 12.49
C GLY A 40 1.12 -1.56 11.65
N GLY A 41 2.20 -1.00 12.20
CA GLY A 41 3.02 -0.02 11.48
C GLY A 41 2.20 1.22 11.08
N VAL A 42 2.05 1.46 9.77
CA VAL A 42 1.23 2.57 9.23
C VAL A 42 -0.27 2.26 9.21
N ILE A 43 -0.69 1.02 9.41
CA ILE A 43 -2.11 0.64 9.48
C ILE A 43 -2.61 0.90 10.90
N GLN A 44 -3.32 2.00 11.08
CA GLN A 44 -3.84 2.44 12.36
C GLN A 44 -5.24 3.03 12.20
N SER A 45 -6.13 2.64 13.10
CA SER A 45 -7.46 3.21 13.23
C SER A 45 -7.67 3.74 14.65
N ALA A 46 -8.44 4.79 14.80
CA ALA A 46 -8.80 5.35 16.10
C ALA A 46 -10.28 5.75 16.12
N ARG A 47 -10.93 5.58 17.27
CA ARG A 47 -12.27 6.14 17.52
C ARG A 47 -12.12 7.43 18.34
N ILE A 48 -12.65 8.51 17.81
CA ILE A 48 -12.65 9.83 18.45
C ILE A 48 -14.06 10.41 18.29
N ASP A 49 -14.72 10.74 19.38
CA ASP A 49 -16.05 11.37 19.39
C ASP A 49 -17.09 10.67 18.48
N GLY A 50 -17.07 9.33 18.45
CA GLY A 50 -17.96 8.51 17.63
C GLY A 50 -17.51 8.32 16.18
N PHE A 51 -16.51 9.03 15.72
CA PHE A 51 -15.91 8.84 14.39
C PHE A 51 -14.84 7.74 14.41
N LEU A 52 -14.78 6.94 13.35
CA LEU A 52 -13.74 5.97 13.13
C LEU A 52 -12.79 6.50 12.04
N ILE A 53 -11.63 6.98 12.47
CA ILE A 53 -10.62 7.57 11.61
C ILE A 53 -9.51 6.56 11.27
N GLU A 54 -9.00 6.64 10.04
CA GLU A 54 -7.82 5.92 9.60
C GLU A 54 -6.62 6.87 9.58
N ARG A 55 -5.55 6.49 10.26
CA ARG A 55 -4.30 7.28 10.27
C ARG A 55 -3.34 6.88 9.15
N GLY A 56 -3.65 5.83 8.39
CA GLY A 56 -2.87 5.30 7.28
C GLY A 56 -3.78 4.95 6.10
N PRO A 57 -3.71 3.72 5.56
CA PRO A 57 -4.59 3.30 4.47
C PRO A 57 -6.05 3.25 4.93
N ASN A 58 -6.95 3.86 4.14
CA ASN A 58 -8.38 3.91 4.46
C ASN A 58 -9.12 2.62 4.13
N SER A 59 -8.55 1.81 3.24
CA SER A 59 -9.14 0.58 2.73
C SER A 59 -8.07 -0.32 2.13
N ALA A 60 -8.43 -1.57 1.85
CA ALA A 60 -7.63 -2.49 1.08
C ALA A 60 -8.43 -3.03 -0.12
N GLN A 61 -7.74 -3.49 -1.15
CA GLN A 61 -8.34 -4.29 -2.22
C GLN A 61 -8.61 -5.70 -1.67
N GLY A 62 -9.82 -6.21 -1.85
CA GLY A 62 -10.18 -7.60 -1.52
C GLY A 62 -9.49 -8.57 -2.47
N THR A 63 -8.17 -8.73 -2.32
CA THR A 63 -7.39 -9.71 -3.07
C THR A 63 -7.64 -11.11 -2.52
N GLU A 64 -7.30 -12.13 -3.29
CA GLU A 64 -7.45 -13.52 -2.88
C GLU A 64 -6.66 -13.81 -1.59
N GLU A 65 -5.47 -13.25 -1.48
CA GLU A 65 -4.60 -13.41 -0.31
C GLU A 65 -5.19 -12.77 0.95
N LEU A 66 -5.72 -11.54 0.84
CA LEU A 66 -6.38 -10.87 1.96
C LEU A 66 -7.65 -11.62 2.38
N MET A 67 -8.48 -12.02 1.41
CA MET A 67 -9.74 -12.71 1.71
C MET A 67 -9.49 -14.09 2.33
N GLY A 68 -8.49 -14.82 1.83
CA GLY A 68 -8.07 -16.10 2.41
C GLY A 68 -7.58 -15.96 3.86
N LEU A 69 -6.79 -14.91 4.14
CA LEU A 69 -6.33 -14.60 5.50
C LEU A 69 -7.49 -14.23 6.43
N VAL A 70 -8.44 -13.40 5.95
CA VAL A 70 -9.64 -13.00 6.71
C VAL A 70 -10.50 -14.21 7.07
N ASP A 71 -10.69 -15.14 6.14
CA ASP A 71 -11.46 -16.37 6.35
C ASP A 71 -10.75 -17.30 7.35
N GLU A 72 -9.45 -17.51 7.18
CA GLU A 72 -8.63 -18.32 8.08
C GLU A 72 -8.61 -17.79 9.52
N LEU A 73 -8.56 -16.46 9.70
CA LEU A 73 -8.64 -15.83 11.00
C LEU A 73 -10.04 -15.88 11.62
N GLY A 74 -11.07 -16.28 10.85
CA GLY A 74 -12.46 -16.34 11.28
C GLY A 74 -13.11 -14.97 11.48
N ILE A 75 -12.64 -13.94 10.77
CA ILE A 75 -13.08 -12.55 10.92
C ILE A 75 -13.88 -12.02 9.71
N THR A 76 -14.40 -12.89 8.87
CA THR A 76 -15.22 -12.53 7.70
C THR A 76 -16.43 -11.68 8.10
N GLY A 77 -17.02 -11.90 9.27
CA GLY A 77 -18.13 -11.10 9.82
C GLY A 77 -17.79 -9.64 10.15
N GLU A 78 -16.50 -9.32 10.33
CA GLU A 78 -16.01 -7.96 10.60
C GLU A 78 -15.71 -7.17 9.32
N LEU A 79 -15.71 -7.84 8.15
CA LEU A 79 -15.42 -7.21 6.88
C LEU A 79 -16.54 -6.26 6.46
N VAL A 80 -16.19 -5.08 6.00
CA VAL A 80 -17.09 -4.08 5.42
C VAL A 80 -16.65 -3.82 3.99
N GLU A 81 -17.55 -4.01 3.05
CA GLU A 81 -17.30 -3.75 1.62
C GLU A 81 -17.80 -2.36 1.24
N GLY A 82 -16.99 -1.63 0.48
CA GLY A 82 -17.41 -0.40 -0.18
C GLY A 82 -18.34 -0.70 -1.36
N ASP A 83 -19.20 0.26 -1.71
CA ASP A 83 -20.06 0.11 -2.89
C ASP A 83 -19.19 0.01 -4.15
N PRO A 84 -19.23 -1.12 -4.88
CA PRO A 84 -18.47 -1.29 -6.11
C PRO A 84 -18.93 -0.36 -7.25
N LYS A 85 -20.04 0.33 -7.08
CA LYS A 85 -20.59 1.31 -8.03
C LYS A 85 -20.26 2.76 -7.62
N ALA A 86 -19.70 2.97 -6.42
CA ALA A 86 -19.34 4.31 -5.97
C ALA A 86 -18.43 5.00 -6.99
N PRO A 87 -18.82 6.15 -7.55
CA PRO A 87 -18.00 6.87 -8.51
C PRO A 87 -16.75 7.43 -7.83
N ALA A 88 -15.65 7.47 -8.56
CA ALA A 88 -14.47 8.22 -8.21
C ALA A 88 -14.40 9.48 -9.04
N TYR A 89 -13.89 10.56 -8.48
CA TYR A 89 -13.86 11.85 -9.16
C TYR A 89 -12.44 12.37 -9.35
N VAL A 90 -12.29 13.25 -10.34
CA VAL A 90 -11.09 14.08 -10.53
C VAL A 90 -11.56 15.53 -10.51
N TYR A 91 -10.94 16.35 -9.66
CA TYR A 91 -11.16 17.78 -9.65
C TYR A 91 -10.33 18.43 -10.77
N PHE A 92 -10.98 19.00 -11.74
CA PHE A 92 -10.34 19.63 -12.88
C PHE A 92 -11.14 20.84 -13.35
N ASN A 93 -10.44 21.96 -13.59
CA ASN A 93 -11.06 23.21 -14.09
C ASN A 93 -12.24 23.69 -13.20
N GLY A 94 -12.04 23.68 -11.88
CA GLY A 94 -13.04 24.17 -10.91
C GLY A 94 -14.24 23.25 -10.69
N ARG A 95 -14.22 21.99 -11.15
CA ARG A 95 -15.34 21.05 -11.06
C ARG A 95 -14.89 19.62 -10.79
N LEU A 96 -15.76 18.84 -10.15
CA LEU A 96 -15.62 17.41 -10.04
C LEU A 96 -16.08 16.73 -11.34
N HIS A 97 -15.24 15.87 -11.88
CA HIS A 97 -15.52 15.04 -13.05
C HIS A 97 -15.47 13.58 -12.67
N GLU A 98 -16.53 12.85 -12.90
CA GLU A 98 -16.54 11.40 -12.69
C GLU A 98 -15.52 10.70 -13.60
N VAL A 99 -14.72 9.82 -13.02
CA VAL A 99 -13.81 8.93 -13.77
C VAL A 99 -14.65 7.90 -14.52
N PRO A 100 -14.56 7.83 -15.86
CA PRO A 100 -15.43 6.95 -16.63
C PRO A 100 -15.19 5.47 -16.31
N SER A 101 -16.21 4.78 -15.85
CA SER A 101 -16.20 3.37 -15.46
C SER A 101 -16.50 2.40 -16.61
N GLY A 102 -16.82 2.89 -17.81
CA GLY A 102 -17.13 2.08 -18.98
C GLY A 102 -17.26 2.87 -20.28
N PRO A 103 -17.46 2.18 -21.43
CA PRO A 103 -17.46 2.84 -22.75
C PRO A 103 -18.50 3.96 -22.88
N GLY A 104 -19.71 3.77 -22.37
CA GLY A 104 -20.76 4.79 -22.39
C GLY A 104 -20.42 6.03 -21.55
N ALA A 105 -19.89 5.82 -20.34
CA ALA A 105 -19.41 6.87 -19.46
C ALA A 105 -18.20 7.60 -20.09
N PHE A 106 -17.31 6.87 -20.74
CA PHE A 106 -16.16 7.44 -21.44
C PHE A 106 -16.58 8.41 -22.55
N ILE A 107 -17.57 8.05 -23.37
CA ILE A 107 -18.08 8.92 -24.45
C ILE A 107 -18.68 10.21 -23.86
N LYS A 108 -19.44 10.10 -22.77
CA LYS A 108 -20.14 11.23 -22.13
C LYS A 108 -19.23 12.08 -21.22
N SER A 109 -18.10 11.54 -20.77
CA SER A 109 -17.18 12.23 -19.86
C SER A 109 -16.70 13.56 -20.42
N LYS A 110 -16.71 14.59 -19.60
CA LYS A 110 -16.13 15.91 -19.89
C LYS A 110 -14.69 16.06 -19.39
N LEU A 111 -14.13 15.04 -18.74
CA LEU A 111 -12.75 15.04 -18.26
C LEU A 111 -11.74 15.09 -19.42
N LEU A 112 -12.11 14.51 -20.57
CA LEU A 112 -11.28 14.48 -21.77
C LEU A 112 -11.98 15.21 -22.92
N SER A 113 -11.19 15.94 -23.71
CA SER A 113 -11.63 16.53 -24.96
C SER A 113 -11.96 15.44 -26.02
N VAL A 114 -12.64 15.82 -27.08
CA VAL A 114 -12.89 14.90 -28.23
C VAL A 114 -11.56 14.40 -28.81
N ALA A 115 -10.58 15.29 -28.95
CA ALA A 115 -9.25 14.93 -29.44
C ALA A 115 -8.53 13.94 -28.48
N GLY A 116 -8.63 14.15 -27.16
CA GLY A 116 -8.10 13.24 -26.16
C GLY A 116 -8.74 11.85 -26.23
N LYS A 117 -10.06 11.78 -26.39
CA LYS A 117 -10.79 10.51 -26.58
C LYS A 117 -10.36 9.78 -27.85
N LEU A 118 -10.25 10.48 -28.97
CA LEU A 118 -9.77 9.92 -30.24
C LEU A 118 -8.32 9.45 -30.13
N ARG A 119 -7.50 10.16 -29.35
CA ARG A 119 -6.11 9.74 -29.10
C ARG A 119 -6.03 8.41 -28.33
N ILE A 120 -6.89 8.18 -27.34
CA ILE A 120 -6.99 6.91 -26.64
C ILE A 120 -7.42 5.78 -27.57
N LEU A 121 -8.38 6.01 -28.46
CA LEU A 121 -8.83 5.00 -29.43
C LEU A 121 -7.74 4.59 -30.43
N LYS A 122 -6.70 5.40 -30.63
CA LYS A 122 -5.53 5.06 -31.45
C LYS A 122 -4.51 4.18 -30.73
N GLU A 123 -4.70 3.87 -29.44
CA GLU A 123 -3.76 3.09 -28.62
C GLU A 123 -3.35 1.75 -29.26
N PRO A 124 -4.26 0.94 -29.86
CA PRO A 124 -3.87 -0.33 -30.47
C PRO A 124 -2.86 -0.22 -31.62
N PHE A 125 -2.72 0.97 -32.21
CA PHE A 125 -1.80 1.24 -33.33
C PHE A 125 -0.47 1.85 -32.86
N VAL A 126 -0.31 2.13 -31.57
CA VAL A 126 0.93 2.65 -31.02
C VAL A 126 1.93 1.51 -30.91
N PRO A 127 3.16 1.63 -31.48
CA PRO A 127 4.18 0.60 -31.37
C PRO A 127 4.55 0.33 -29.91
N ALA A 128 4.86 -0.93 -29.57
CA ALA A 128 5.43 -1.28 -28.29
C ALA A 128 6.83 -0.64 -28.14
N HIS A 129 7.16 -0.28 -26.91
CA HIS A 129 8.52 0.18 -26.59
C HIS A 129 9.50 -0.97 -26.83
N ARG A 130 10.59 -0.70 -27.57
CA ARG A 130 11.60 -1.69 -27.97
C ARG A 130 12.98 -1.38 -27.39
N GLY A 131 13.07 -0.63 -26.33
CA GLY A 131 14.35 -0.28 -25.68
C GLY A 131 14.50 -0.99 -24.34
N ASP A 132 15.74 -1.20 -23.93
CA ASP A 132 16.09 -1.74 -22.60
C ASP A 132 15.98 -0.67 -21.49
N SER A 133 15.68 0.59 -21.85
CA SER A 133 15.52 1.68 -20.90
C SER A 133 14.19 1.61 -20.19
N GLU A 134 14.21 1.70 -18.85
CA GLU A 134 13.00 1.90 -18.06
C GLU A 134 12.25 3.16 -18.51
N GLU A 135 10.93 3.08 -18.49
CA GLU A 135 10.05 4.18 -18.85
C GLU A 135 9.27 4.66 -17.63
N SER A 136 9.15 5.98 -17.44
CA SER A 136 8.30 6.52 -16.38
C SER A 136 6.82 6.29 -16.70
N VAL A 137 5.98 6.22 -15.64
CA VAL A 137 4.52 6.07 -15.78
C VAL A 137 3.94 7.18 -16.66
N ALA A 138 4.42 8.42 -16.50
CA ALA A 138 3.96 9.56 -17.30
C ALA A 138 4.36 9.43 -18.77
N SER A 139 5.61 9.04 -19.05
CA SER A 139 6.11 8.82 -20.43
C SER A 139 5.31 7.70 -21.10
N PHE A 140 5.18 6.56 -20.44
CA PHE A 140 4.38 5.42 -20.88
C PHE A 140 2.94 5.83 -21.21
N ALA A 141 2.27 6.54 -20.29
CA ALA A 141 0.89 6.97 -20.49
C ALA A 141 0.76 7.96 -21.65
N ARG A 142 1.66 8.96 -21.74
CA ARG A 142 1.65 9.92 -22.87
C ARG A 142 1.83 9.21 -24.22
N ARG A 143 2.74 8.27 -24.28
CA ARG A 143 3.02 7.49 -25.49
C ARG A 143 1.84 6.59 -25.85
N ARG A 144 1.24 5.89 -24.88
CA ARG A 144 0.16 4.92 -25.14
C ARG A 144 -1.20 5.59 -25.34
N ILE A 145 -1.62 6.45 -24.44
CA ILE A 145 -2.99 7.00 -24.39
C ILE A 145 -3.08 8.51 -24.59
N GLY A 146 -1.93 9.18 -24.74
CA GLY A 146 -1.84 10.61 -25.02
C GLY A 146 -1.73 11.48 -23.77
N ARG A 147 -1.27 12.73 -24.01
CA ARG A 147 -0.91 13.68 -22.96
C ARG A 147 -2.09 13.99 -22.03
N GLU A 148 -3.25 14.28 -22.59
CA GLU A 148 -4.43 14.70 -21.83
C GLU A 148 -4.89 13.61 -20.84
N ALA A 149 -4.94 12.36 -21.27
CA ALA A 149 -5.29 11.23 -20.41
C ALA A 149 -4.19 10.94 -19.38
N ALA A 150 -2.92 11.07 -19.75
CA ALA A 150 -1.80 10.92 -18.83
C ALA A 150 -1.88 11.95 -17.68
N GLU A 151 -2.12 13.21 -17.99
CA GLU A 151 -2.16 14.29 -17.01
C GLU A 151 -3.44 14.30 -16.16
N ARG A 152 -4.61 13.99 -16.74
CA ARG A 152 -5.91 14.12 -16.03
C ARG A 152 -6.41 12.83 -15.38
N MET A 153 -5.88 11.68 -15.76
CA MET A 153 -6.32 10.37 -15.23
C MET A 153 -5.18 9.61 -14.56
N VAL A 154 -4.04 9.45 -15.26
CA VAL A 154 -2.95 8.62 -14.77
C VAL A 154 -2.15 9.30 -13.66
N ALA A 155 -1.77 10.56 -13.85
CA ALA A 155 -0.96 11.27 -12.85
C ALA A 155 -1.71 11.47 -11.50
N PRO A 156 -3.01 11.84 -11.45
CA PRO A 156 -3.77 11.84 -10.20
C PRO A 156 -3.86 10.47 -9.55
N PHE A 157 -4.06 9.42 -10.35
CA PHE A 157 -4.12 8.04 -9.86
C PHE A 157 -2.80 7.60 -9.20
N VAL A 158 -1.66 7.93 -9.83
CA VAL A 158 -0.33 7.72 -9.26
C VAL A 158 -0.17 8.48 -7.95
N SER A 159 -0.58 9.74 -7.92
CA SER A 159 -0.56 10.58 -6.73
C SER A 159 -1.43 10.00 -5.60
N GLY A 160 -2.59 9.44 -5.93
CA GLY A 160 -3.50 8.81 -4.96
C GLY A 160 -2.99 7.49 -4.37
N ILE A 161 -2.22 6.71 -5.12
CA ILE A 161 -1.70 5.40 -4.66
C ILE A 161 -0.34 5.57 -3.97
N TYR A 162 0.58 6.31 -4.60
CA TYR A 162 1.97 6.41 -4.16
C TYR A 162 2.29 7.72 -3.43
N ALA A 163 1.37 8.69 -3.41
CA ALA A 163 1.70 10.09 -3.15
C ALA A 163 2.93 10.53 -3.97
N GLY A 164 3.09 9.94 -5.16
CA GLY A 164 4.27 9.95 -5.99
C GLY A 164 4.18 10.92 -7.18
N ASP A 165 5.29 10.97 -7.91
CA ASP A 165 5.38 11.71 -9.17
C ASP A 165 5.43 10.71 -10.34
N ALA A 166 4.43 10.78 -11.23
CA ALA A 166 4.35 9.93 -12.41
C ALA A 166 5.53 10.11 -13.39
N GLU A 167 6.24 11.24 -13.32
CA GLU A 167 7.44 11.49 -14.11
C GLU A 167 8.67 10.69 -13.62
N GLN A 168 8.67 10.28 -12.37
CA GLN A 168 9.80 9.58 -11.74
C GLN A 168 9.54 8.11 -11.53
N LEU A 169 8.27 7.70 -11.27
CA LEU A 169 7.93 6.31 -11.02
C LEU A 169 8.10 5.45 -12.28
N SER A 170 8.80 4.32 -12.15
CA SER A 170 8.95 3.30 -13.17
C SER A 170 7.62 2.58 -13.43
N VAL A 171 7.18 2.50 -14.69
CA VAL A 171 5.97 1.74 -15.02
C VAL A 171 6.16 0.24 -14.79
N GLN A 172 7.35 -0.27 -15.03
CA GLN A 172 7.70 -1.68 -14.84
C GLN A 172 7.62 -2.08 -13.35
N ALA A 173 8.13 -1.23 -12.47
CA ALA A 173 8.15 -1.48 -11.04
C ALA A 173 6.79 -1.17 -10.37
N ALA A 174 6.21 0.01 -10.64
CA ALA A 174 4.99 0.46 -9.97
C ALA A 174 3.70 -0.19 -10.53
N PHE A 175 3.67 -0.48 -11.83
CA PHE A 175 2.50 -1.04 -12.53
C PHE A 175 2.87 -2.20 -13.46
N PRO A 176 3.51 -3.27 -12.97
CA PRO A 176 4.02 -4.37 -13.80
C PRO A 176 2.92 -5.02 -14.65
N LYS A 177 1.68 -5.04 -14.17
CA LYS A 177 0.54 -5.56 -14.93
C LYS A 177 0.25 -4.75 -16.20
N LEU A 178 0.45 -3.42 -16.17
CA LEU A 178 0.28 -2.57 -17.36
C LEU A 178 1.45 -2.73 -18.30
N ALA A 179 2.68 -2.73 -17.80
CA ALA A 179 3.88 -2.98 -18.60
C ALA A 179 3.78 -4.35 -19.32
N ASN A 180 3.36 -5.39 -18.63
CA ASN A 180 3.19 -6.74 -19.17
C ASN A 180 2.08 -6.84 -20.25
N LEU A 181 1.08 -5.95 -20.26
CA LEU A 181 0.12 -5.89 -21.38
C LEU A 181 0.80 -5.41 -22.68
N GLU A 182 1.72 -4.47 -22.57
CA GLU A 182 2.48 -4.01 -23.74
C GLU A 182 3.49 -5.04 -24.21
N THR A 183 4.35 -5.54 -23.32
CA THR A 183 5.41 -6.50 -23.68
C THR A 183 4.86 -7.83 -24.19
N GLY A 184 3.79 -8.35 -23.54
CA GLY A 184 3.20 -9.64 -23.91
C GLY A 184 2.21 -9.61 -25.08
N TYR A 185 1.52 -8.48 -25.30
CA TYR A 185 0.44 -8.40 -26.29
C TYR A 185 0.59 -7.21 -27.27
N GLY A 186 1.64 -6.42 -27.17
CA GLY A 186 1.92 -5.28 -28.01
C GLY A 186 1.09 -4.04 -27.73
N GLY A 187 0.25 -4.01 -26.66
CA GLY A 187 -0.53 -2.85 -26.28
C GLY A 187 -1.57 -3.11 -25.20
N LEU A 188 -2.08 -2.03 -24.61
CA LEU A 188 -3.03 -2.11 -23.49
C LEU A 188 -4.35 -2.73 -23.90
N PHE A 189 -5.01 -2.23 -24.97
CA PHE A 189 -6.29 -2.76 -25.40
C PHE A 189 -6.17 -4.18 -25.97
N ARG A 190 -5.10 -4.47 -26.71
CA ARG A 190 -4.86 -5.82 -27.21
C ARG A 190 -4.69 -6.81 -26.05
N GLY A 191 -3.89 -6.43 -25.05
CA GLY A 191 -3.67 -7.26 -23.86
C GLY A 191 -4.92 -7.44 -23.02
N MET A 192 -5.71 -6.39 -22.80
CA MET A 192 -6.99 -6.50 -22.08
C MET A 192 -7.97 -7.44 -22.78
N LEU A 193 -8.09 -7.34 -24.12
CA LEU A 193 -8.95 -8.23 -24.91
C LEU A 193 -8.47 -9.67 -24.89
N ALA A 194 -7.15 -9.90 -24.99
CA ALA A 194 -6.56 -11.23 -24.89
C ALA A 194 -6.85 -11.87 -23.53
N LYS A 195 -6.57 -11.16 -22.42
CA LYS A 195 -6.86 -11.64 -21.07
C LYS A 195 -8.35 -11.88 -20.81
N ALA A 196 -9.23 -11.03 -21.35
CA ALA A 196 -10.67 -11.25 -21.28
C ALA A 196 -11.12 -12.54 -22.01
N LYS A 197 -10.53 -12.84 -23.17
CA LYS A 197 -10.77 -14.10 -23.91
C LYS A 197 -10.23 -15.31 -23.14
N GLU A 198 -9.03 -15.23 -22.58
CA GLU A 198 -8.43 -16.28 -21.75
C GLU A 198 -9.30 -16.58 -20.51
N ALA A 199 -9.71 -15.54 -19.78
CA ALA A 199 -10.63 -15.68 -18.65
C ALA A 199 -11.99 -16.29 -19.03
N SER A 200 -12.54 -15.92 -20.22
CA SER A 200 -13.77 -16.51 -20.74
C SER A 200 -13.63 -17.99 -21.11
N LYS A 201 -12.46 -18.37 -21.69
CA LYS A 201 -12.14 -19.79 -21.98
C LYS A 201 -11.99 -20.60 -20.69
N ALA A 202 -11.22 -20.09 -19.72
CA ALA A 202 -11.04 -20.75 -18.43
C ALA A 202 -12.37 -20.96 -17.70
N ARG A 203 -13.29 -19.99 -17.76
CA ARG A 203 -14.66 -20.14 -17.22
C ARG A 203 -15.47 -21.22 -17.91
N LYS A 204 -15.39 -21.32 -19.22
CA LYS A 204 -16.12 -22.36 -19.99
C LYS A 204 -15.60 -23.76 -19.67
N SER A 205 -14.30 -23.90 -19.42
CA SER A 205 -13.69 -25.17 -19.00
C SER A 205 -13.92 -25.50 -17.51
N ALA A 206 -13.97 -24.48 -16.63
CA ALA A 206 -14.24 -24.67 -15.20
C ALA A 206 -15.74 -24.88 -14.87
N SER A 207 -16.65 -24.44 -15.75
CA SER A 207 -18.11 -24.60 -15.59
C SER A 207 -18.58 -26.05 -15.57
N ALA A 208 -17.70 -27.01 -15.84
CA ALA A 208 -18.01 -28.46 -15.76
C ALA A 208 -17.80 -29.05 -14.35
N VAL A 209 -17.16 -28.32 -13.39
CA VAL A 209 -16.74 -28.91 -12.09
C VAL A 209 -17.06 -28.05 -10.86
N LEU A 210 -17.24 -26.73 -10.96
CA LEU A 210 -17.46 -25.89 -9.77
C LEU A 210 -18.42 -24.72 -10.06
N ASP A 211 -19.59 -24.84 -9.47
CA ASP A 211 -20.57 -23.77 -9.31
C ASP A 211 -20.02 -22.71 -8.31
N LYS A 212 -20.16 -21.42 -8.67
CA LYS A 212 -20.05 -20.26 -7.76
C LYS A 212 -18.68 -19.74 -7.31
N ALA A 213 -17.79 -19.42 -8.22
CA ALA A 213 -16.91 -18.27 -8.00
C ALA A 213 -17.07 -17.28 -9.15
N ALA A 214 -18.00 -16.34 -9.01
CA ALA A 214 -17.99 -15.15 -9.85
C ALA A 214 -16.61 -14.50 -9.71
N PRO A 215 -16.02 -13.91 -10.79
CA PRO A 215 -14.78 -13.17 -10.63
C PRO A 215 -15.08 -12.09 -9.60
N THR A 216 -14.41 -12.16 -8.48
CA THR A 216 -14.42 -11.11 -7.47
C THR A 216 -14.05 -9.82 -8.19
N ARG A 217 -15.06 -8.99 -8.50
CA ARG A 217 -14.80 -7.58 -8.77
C ARG A 217 -13.92 -7.14 -7.60
N ARG A 218 -12.78 -6.56 -7.88
CA ARG A 218 -11.88 -6.04 -6.85
C ARG A 218 -12.68 -5.08 -5.99
N ARG A 219 -13.19 -5.58 -4.88
CA ARG A 219 -14.00 -4.81 -3.95
C ARG A 219 -13.05 -4.12 -3.01
N LEU A 220 -13.26 -2.84 -2.80
CA LEU A 220 -12.63 -2.16 -1.67
C LEU A 220 -13.27 -2.68 -0.40
N CYS A 221 -12.43 -3.02 0.57
CA CYS A 221 -12.87 -3.50 1.86
C CYS A 221 -12.14 -2.81 3.00
N SER A 222 -12.75 -2.85 4.15
CA SER A 222 -12.22 -2.43 5.43
C SER A 222 -12.85 -3.32 6.51
N PHE A 223 -12.66 -3.00 7.77
CA PHE A 223 -13.27 -3.72 8.89
C PHE A 223 -14.17 -2.80 9.71
N ARG A 224 -15.14 -3.36 10.46
CA ARG A 224 -16.02 -2.61 11.37
C ARG A 224 -15.23 -1.79 12.40
N GLY A 225 -14.10 -2.32 12.84
CA GLY A 225 -13.16 -1.66 13.74
C GLY A 225 -12.10 -0.80 13.05
N GLY A 226 -12.18 -0.62 11.71
CA GLY A 226 -11.16 0.05 10.91
C GLY A 226 -10.08 -0.91 10.42
N MET A 227 -9.18 -0.40 9.57
CA MET A 227 -8.07 -1.19 9.01
C MET A 227 -7.15 -1.75 10.09
N GLY A 228 -7.01 -1.06 11.22
CA GLY A 228 -6.21 -1.51 12.36
C GLY A 228 -6.71 -2.78 13.04
N PHE A 229 -7.94 -3.22 12.75
CA PHE A 229 -8.50 -4.45 13.29
C PHE A 229 -7.72 -5.71 12.84
N LEU A 230 -7.29 -5.77 11.59
CA LEU A 230 -6.53 -6.91 11.07
C LEU A 230 -5.16 -7.08 11.76
N PRO A 231 -4.29 -6.05 11.85
CA PRO A 231 -3.06 -6.15 12.64
C PRO A 231 -3.27 -6.55 14.10
N ALA A 232 -4.28 -6.00 14.76
CA ALA A 232 -4.59 -6.34 16.15
C ALA A 232 -5.00 -7.82 16.31
N THR A 233 -5.80 -8.34 15.37
CA THR A 233 -6.19 -9.76 15.35
C THR A 233 -4.98 -10.66 15.16
N LEU A 234 -4.09 -10.35 14.21
CA LEU A 234 -2.86 -11.12 13.99
C LEU A 234 -1.97 -11.12 15.25
N ALA A 235 -1.78 -9.96 15.86
CA ALA A 235 -1.01 -9.84 17.11
C ALA A 235 -1.58 -10.72 18.23
N SER A 236 -2.90 -10.75 18.38
CA SER A 236 -3.58 -11.64 19.34
C SER A 236 -3.33 -13.13 19.06
N LYS A 237 -3.24 -13.54 17.80
CA LYS A 237 -2.93 -14.93 17.40
C LYS A 237 -1.45 -15.29 17.64
N ILE A 238 -0.54 -14.33 17.48
CA ILE A 238 0.88 -14.51 17.77
C ILE A 238 1.10 -14.64 19.29
N GLY A 239 0.40 -13.83 20.09
CA GLY A 239 0.42 -13.91 21.53
C GLY A 239 1.79 -13.57 22.14
N GLU A 240 2.31 -14.43 23.03
CA GLU A 240 3.55 -14.19 23.79
C GLU A 240 4.82 -14.15 22.94
N ASP A 241 4.77 -14.64 21.72
CA ASP A 241 5.90 -14.56 20.77
C ASP A 241 6.06 -13.17 20.14
N LEU A 242 5.12 -12.25 20.39
CA LEU A 242 5.21 -10.84 20.03
C LEU A 242 5.81 -10.04 21.21
N ILE A 243 6.93 -9.39 20.93
CA ILE A 243 7.65 -8.56 21.90
C ILE A 243 7.65 -7.12 21.38
N THR A 244 6.94 -6.24 22.06
CA THR A 244 6.87 -4.80 21.73
C THR A 244 7.83 -3.98 22.59
N GLU A 245 8.01 -2.68 22.24
CA GLU A 245 8.87 -1.72 22.93
C GLU A 245 10.36 -2.09 22.88
N CYS A 246 10.78 -2.83 21.85
CA CYS A 246 12.17 -3.21 21.62
C CYS A 246 12.91 -2.03 20.97
N ARG A 247 13.63 -1.27 21.78
CA ARG A 247 14.40 -0.09 21.33
C ARG A 247 15.86 -0.46 21.09
N GLU A 248 16.62 0.44 20.47
CA GLU A 248 18.07 0.29 20.24
C GLU A 248 18.48 -1.07 19.66
N LEU A 249 17.67 -1.55 18.68
CA LEU A 249 17.94 -2.83 18.05
C LEU A 249 19.31 -2.84 17.37
N ARG A 250 20.03 -3.93 17.60
CA ARG A 250 21.27 -4.27 16.91
C ARG A 250 21.20 -5.69 16.41
N LEU A 251 21.76 -5.93 15.24
CA LEU A 251 21.84 -7.23 14.61
C LEU A 251 23.30 -7.57 14.37
N ALA A 252 23.76 -8.68 14.94
CA ALA A 252 25.09 -9.22 14.69
C ALA A 252 24.99 -10.57 13.97
N ASP A 253 25.82 -10.77 12.95
CA ASP A 253 26.04 -12.05 12.29
C ASP A 253 27.28 -12.71 12.91
N SER A 254 27.13 -13.91 13.47
CA SER A 254 28.24 -14.68 14.04
C SER A 254 29.19 -15.23 12.98
N GLY A 255 28.82 -15.18 11.69
CA GLY A 255 29.56 -15.75 10.58
C GLY A 255 29.50 -17.28 10.51
N LEU A 256 28.79 -17.91 11.46
CA LEU A 256 28.63 -19.36 11.50
C LEU A 256 27.56 -19.81 10.51
N ARG A 257 27.79 -20.95 9.85
CA ARG A 257 26.79 -21.52 8.94
C ARG A 257 25.73 -22.30 9.73
N SER A 258 24.55 -22.46 9.14
CA SER A 258 23.38 -23.15 9.73
C SER A 258 23.62 -24.64 10.07
N ASP A 259 24.75 -25.21 9.68
CA ASP A 259 25.19 -26.58 10.04
C ASP A 259 25.97 -26.63 11.37
N SER A 260 26.27 -25.48 11.98
CA SER A 260 26.86 -25.39 13.31
C SER A 260 25.77 -25.46 14.40
N GLN A 261 26.11 -26.03 15.56
CA GLN A 261 25.20 -26.02 16.72
C GLN A 261 25.01 -24.62 17.34
N SER A 262 25.62 -23.59 16.77
CA SER A 262 25.55 -22.21 17.26
C SER A 262 24.64 -21.37 16.36
N PRO A 263 23.81 -20.50 16.94
CA PRO A 263 22.91 -19.63 16.20
C PRO A 263 23.71 -18.65 15.32
N ARG A 264 23.19 -18.36 14.13
CA ARG A 264 23.86 -17.47 13.19
C ARG A 264 23.74 -16.00 13.59
N PHE A 265 22.56 -15.59 14.07
CA PHE A 265 22.29 -14.20 14.37
C PHE A 265 22.05 -13.97 15.86
N ILE A 266 22.46 -12.78 16.30
CA ILE A 266 22.19 -12.26 17.63
C ILE A 266 21.44 -10.93 17.44
N VAL A 267 20.26 -10.83 18.05
CA VAL A 267 19.44 -9.61 18.07
C VAL A 267 19.46 -9.06 19.48
N GLU A 268 20.06 -7.91 19.66
CA GLU A 268 20.11 -7.17 20.92
C GLU A 268 19.12 -6.02 20.91
N PHE A 269 18.47 -5.77 22.03
CA PHE A 269 17.52 -4.66 22.18
C PHE A 269 17.35 -4.26 23.64
N GLU A 270 17.00 -3.00 23.85
CA GLU A 270 16.56 -2.49 25.15
C GLU A 270 15.03 -2.62 25.27
N ARG A 271 14.55 -3.08 26.42
CA ARG A 271 13.12 -3.11 26.78
C ARG A 271 12.94 -2.82 28.26
N ALA A 272 12.06 -1.87 28.59
CA ALA A 272 11.78 -1.44 29.96
C ALA A 272 13.04 -1.02 30.76
N GLY A 273 14.09 -0.55 30.07
CA GLY A 273 15.37 -0.14 30.67
C GLY A 273 16.40 -1.27 30.82
N ASP A 274 16.02 -2.52 30.49
CA ASP A 274 16.92 -3.66 30.55
C ASP A 274 17.42 -4.07 29.15
N GLN A 275 18.66 -4.54 29.09
CA GLN A 275 19.23 -5.12 27.86
C GLN A 275 18.76 -6.57 27.70
N HIS A 276 18.27 -6.91 26.52
CA HIS A 276 17.81 -8.23 26.14
C HIS A 276 18.56 -8.72 24.92
N GLN A 277 18.65 -10.04 24.77
CA GLN A 277 19.28 -10.69 23.64
C GLN A 277 18.47 -11.89 23.23
N LEU A 278 18.24 -12.02 21.89
CA LEU A 278 17.71 -13.23 21.25
C LEU A 278 18.75 -13.73 20.26
N SER A 279 18.99 -15.04 20.28
CA SER A 279 19.78 -15.73 19.26
C SER A 279 18.85 -16.48 18.31
N CYS A 280 19.17 -16.53 17.02
CA CYS A 280 18.35 -17.24 16.04
C CYS A 280 19.17 -17.70 14.82
N ASP A 281 18.61 -18.67 14.11
CA ASP A 281 19.22 -19.20 12.90
C ASP A 281 18.89 -18.35 11.67
N ARG A 282 17.72 -17.70 11.69
CA ARG A 282 17.20 -16.93 10.54
C ARG A 282 16.55 -15.61 10.98
N ILE A 283 16.69 -14.59 10.13
CA ILE A 283 16.07 -13.28 10.30
C ILE A 283 15.11 -13.02 9.14
N VAL A 284 13.91 -12.53 9.47
CA VAL A 284 13.00 -11.88 8.52
C VAL A 284 12.91 -10.40 8.88
N MET A 285 13.49 -9.56 8.06
CA MET A 285 13.46 -8.11 8.22
C MET A 285 12.18 -7.56 7.58
N ALA A 286 11.22 -7.16 8.40
CA ALA A 286 9.95 -6.55 8.00
C ALA A 286 9.86 -5.06 8.37
N ALA A 287 10.97 -4.46 8.76
CA ALA A 287 11.09 -3.05 9.10
C ALA A 287 11.14 -2.15 7.85
N PRO A 288 10.77 -0.87 7.94
CA PRO A 288 10.97 0.11 6.86
C PRO A 288 12.45 0.22 6.47
N THR A 289 12.72 0.57 5.19
CA THR A 289 14.07 0.50 4.61
C THR A 289 15.15 1.22 5.41
N GLY A 290 14.86 2.36 6.04
CA GLY A 290 15.87 3.06 6.86
C GLY A 290 16.32 2.26 8.08
N ALA A 291 15.36 1.68 8.82
CA ALA A 291 15.69 0.82 9.96
C ALA A 291 16.31 -0.53 9.50
N ALA A 292 15.82 -1.08 8.39
CA ALA A 292 16.42 -2.29 7.81
C ALA A 292 17.87 -2.04 7.38
N ALA A 293 18.16 -0.90 6.73
CA ALA A 293 19.50 -0.52 6.30
C ALA A 293 20.48 -0.40 7.49
N GLU A 294 20.05 0.26 8.57
CA GLU A 294 20.86 0.37 9.79
C GLU A 294 21.21 -1.02 10.35
N LEU A 295 20.22 -1.93 10.41
CA LEU A 295 20.40 -3.24 11.01
C LEU A 295 21.26 -4.18 10.15
N VAL A 296 21.18 -4.10 8.81
CA VAL A 296 21.93 -4.98 7.92
C VAL A 296 23.32 -4.45 7.56
N ARG A 297 23.67 -3.22 7.94
CA ARG A 297 24.95 -2.61 7.61
C ARG A 297 26.16 -3.45 8.07
N GLY A 298 26.09 -4.03 9.26
CA GLY A 298 27.13 -4.93 9.78
C GLY A 298 27.22 -6.29 9.06
N ILE A 299 26.23 -6.63 8.21
CA ILE A 299 26.16 -7.86 7.45
C ILE A 299 26.58 -7.61 5.99
N SER A 300 26.03 -6.55 5.38
CA SER A 300 26.31 -6.16 4.00
C SER A 300 26.11 -4.65 3.82
N ASP A 301 27.20 -3.91 3.66
CA ASP A 301 27.17 -2.48 3.38
C ASP A 301 26.41 -2.19 2.07
N ARG A 302 26.62 -3.02 1.03
CA ARG A 302 25.94 -2.84 -0.25
C ARG A 302 24.42 -3.00 -0.13
N LEU A 303 23.94 -3.99 0.65
CA LEU A 303 22.52 -4.15 0.92
C LEU A 303 21.94 -2.95 1.65
N SER A 304 22.67 -2.44 2.64
CA SER A 304 22.29 -1.23 3.37
C SER A 304 22.16 -0.03 2.44
N ASP A 305 23.14 0.23 1.59
CA ASP A 305 23.13 1.34 0.63
C ASP A 305 21.94 1.26 -0.34
N LEU A 306 21.68 0.08 -0.89
CA LEU A 306 20.53 -0.14 -1.79
C LEU A 306 19.18 0.13 -1.11
N LEU A 307 19.04 -0.19 0.18
CA LEU A 307 17.84 0.10 0.96
C LEU A 307 17.69 1.60 1.24
N GLU A 308 18.79 2.31 1.51
CA GLU A 308 18.80 3.77 1.72
C GLU A 308 18.44 4.55 0.46
N GLU A 309 18.77 4.04 -0.73
CA GLU A 309 18.42 4.65 -2.01
C GLU A 309 16.91 4.67 -2.28
N ILE A 310 16.11 3.85 -1.59
CA ILE A 310 14.65 3.84 -1.74
C ILE A 310 14.05 5.05 -1.02
N THR A 311 13.57 6.00 -1.79
CA THR A 311 13.05 7.27 -1.28
C THR A 311 11.60 7.16 -0.81
N TYR A 312 11.24 7.98 0.17
CA TYR A 312 9.89 8.10 0.72
C TYR A 312 9.53 9.58 0.83
N PRO A 313 8.46 10.05 0.24
CA PRO A 313 7.99 11.42 0.45
C PRO A 313 7.34 11.58 1.82
N ARG A 314 7.32 12.82 2.31
CA ARG A 314 6.49 13.21 3.45
C ARG A 314 5.04 13.29 3.03
N LEU A 315 4.15 12.92 3.94
CA LEU A 315 2.71 12.98 3.74
C LEU A 315 2.00 13.36 5.04
N ALA A 316 1.08 14.28 4.97
CA ALA A 316 0.11 14.57 6.03
C ALA A 316 -1.26 14.02 5.63
N ILE A 317 -1.91 13.37 6.58
CA ILE A 317 -3.27 12.84 6.48
C ILE A 317 -4.12 13.62 7.47
N LEU A 318 -5.12 14.32 6.98
CA LEU A 318 -6.07 15.09 7.79
C LEU A 318 -7.44 14.43 7.71
N SER A 319 -7.92 13.92 8.85
CA SER A 319 -9.32 13.48 8.99
C SER A 319 -10.14 14.63 9.52
N LEU A 320 -11.12 15.05 8.73
CA LEU A 320 -11.99 16.20 9.03
C LEU A 320 -13.44 15.75 9.05
N ALA A 321 -14.18 16.16 10.07
CA ALA A 321 -15.62 15.90 10.16
C ALA A 321 -16.44 17.18 10.08
N TYR A 322 -17.62 17.06 9.47
CA TYR A 322 -18.57 18.15 9.25
C TYR A 322 -20.00 17.69 9.52
N ASP A 323 -20.90 18.63 9.71
CA ASP A 323 -22.33 18.37 9.56
C ASP A 323 -22.65 18.12 8.09
N GLU A 324 -23.36 17.04 7.74
CA GLU A 324 -23.71 16.74 6.34
C GLU A 324 -24.49 17.90 5.69
N SER A 325 -25.35 18.58 6.46
CA SER A 325 -26.12 19.74 5.99
C SER A 325 -25.26 20.93 5.61
N SER A 326 -24.02 21.01 6.04
CA SER A 326 -23.08 22.07 5.70
C SER A 326 -22.35 21.85 4.38
N ILE A 327 -22.52 20.70 3.73
CA ILE A 327 -21.83 20.30 2.52
C ILE A 327 -22.78 20.39 1.33
N ALA A 328 -22.50 21.29 0.38
CA ALA A 328 -23.37 21.49 -0.78
C ALA A 328 -23.25 20.37 -1.82
N THR A 329 -22.07 19.79 -1.99
CA THR A 329 -21.83 18.68 -2.93
C THR A 329 -22.16 17.34 -2.26
N PRO A 330 -23.06 16.52 -2.84
CA PRO A 330 -23.33 15.19 -2.30
C PRO A 330 -22.07 14.33 -2.23
N LEU A 331 -21.84 13.70 -1.09
CA LEU A 331 -20.72 12.75 -0.94
C LEU A 331 -21.19 11.35 -1.34
N ASP A 332 -21.46 11.13 -2.62
CA ASP A 332 -22.09 9.90 -3.15
C ASP A 332 -21.07 8.91 -3.77
N GLY A 333 -19.76 9.08 -3.49
CA GLY A 333 -18.71 8.32 -4.12
C GLY A 333 -17.53 7.99 -3.22
N PHE A 334 -16.43 7.61 -3.88
CA PHE A 334 -15.16 7.33 -3.23
C PHE A 334 -14.47 8.58 -2.69
N GLY A 335 -14.62 9.69 -3.43
CA GLY A 335 -13.86 10.92 -3.22
C GLY A 335 -13.25 11.40 -4.54
N PHE A 336 -12.28 12.30 -4.43
CA PHE A 336 -11.66 12.90 -5.60
C PHE A 336 -10.12 12.96 -5.49
N LEU A 337 -9.49 13.01 -6.66
CA LEU A 337 -8.06 13.25 -6.84
C LEU A 337 -7.84 14.57 -7.55
N VAL A 338 -6.68 15.19 -7.32
CA VAL A 338 -6.30 16.47 -7.93
C VAL A 338 -5.15 16.23 -8.92
N PRO A 339 -5.33 16.55 -10.22
CA PRO A 339 -4.26 16.46 -11.19
C PRO A 339 -3.11 17.41 -10.91
N PRO A 340 -1.88 17.04 -11.31
CA PRO A 340 -0.79 18.00 -11.40
C PRO A 340 -1.20 19.16 -12.32
N GLY A 341 -0.93 20.39 -11.89
CA GLY A 341 -1.28 21.59 -12.68
C GLY A 341 -2.54 22.33 -12.22
N GLU A 342 -3.42 21.69 -11.45
CA GLU A 342 -4.40 22.41 -10.65
C GLU A 342 -3.68 23.13 -9.51
N GLN A 343 -4.05 24.38 -9.27
CA GLN A 343 -3.42 25.20 -8.20
C GLN A 343 -3.99 24.80 -6.82
N MET A 344 -3.74 23.56 -6.43
CA MET A 344 -4.16 22.98 -5.16
C MET A 344 -2.99 22.26 -4.48
N ASN A 345 -3.00 22.30 -3.15
CA ASN A 345 -1.98 21.68 -2.31
C ASN A 345 -2.36 20.26 -1.88
N ILE A 346 -3.68 19.93 -1.86
CA ILE A 346 -4.12 18.59 -1.55
C ILE A 346 -3.92 17.66 -2.75
N LEU A 347 -3.56 16.41 -2.49
CA LEU A 347 -3.48 15.35 -3.50
C LEU A 347 -4.84 14.79 -3.86
N GLY A 348 -5.76 14.85 -2.92
CA GLY A 348 -7.12 14.36 -3.02
C GLY A 348 -7.80 14.22 -1.67
N CYS A 349 -9.02 13.74 -1.73
CA CYS A 349 -9.88 13.56 -0.56
C CYS A 349 -10.70 12.27 -0.70
N VAL A 350 -10.70 11.43 0.34
CA VAL A 350 -11.54 10.23 0.46
C VAL A 350 -12.76 10.56 1.32
N TRP A 351 -13.95 10.15 0.90
CA TRP A 351 -15.21 10.36 1.61
C TRP A 351 -15.55 9.13 2.47
N ASN A 352 -14.89 9.03 3.63
CA ASN A 352 -14.91 7.83 4.46
C ASN A 352 -16.30 7.38 4.90
N SER A 353 -17.16 8.32 5.32
CA SER A 353 -18.52 8.04 5.79
C SER A 353 -19.43 7.54 4.67
N SER A 354 -19.19 7.96 3.42
CA SER A 354 -19.93 7.50 2.25
C SER A 354 -19.44 6.14 1.77
N LEU A 355 -18.12 5.91 1.86
CA LEU A 355 -17.48 4.70 1.37
C LEU A 355 -17.78 3.48 2.25
N PHE A 356 -17.79 3.69 3.58
CA PHE A 356 -18.01 2.62 4.56
C PHE A 356 -18.98 3.06 5.66
N LYS A 357 -19.97 2.23 5.93
CA LYS A 357 -20.89 2.46 7.05
C LYS A 357 -20.17 2.43 8.39
N GLY A 358 -20.63 3.25 9.34
CA GLY A 358 -20.11 3.30 10.71
C GLY A 358 -18.81 4.07 10.88
N ARG A 359 -18.42 4.89 9.89
CA ARG A 359 -17.25 5.79 10.00
C ARG A 359 -17.58 7.11 10.70
N ALA A 360 -18.82 7.55 10.65
CA ALA A 360 -19.31 8.76 11.29
C ALA A 360 -20.65 8.49 11.98
N PRO A 361 -21.02 9.28 13.00
CA PRO A 361 -22.37 9.32 13.53
C PRO A 361 -23.39 9.79 12.47
N ASP A 362 -24.67 9.49 12.67
CA ASP A 362 -25.76 9.92 11.78
C ASP A 362 -25.79 11.44 11.63
N GLY A 363 -26.00 11.92 10.40
CA GLY A 363 -26.00 13.34 10.05
C GLY A 363 -24.62 14.00 10.02
N ARG A 364 -23.56 13.21 10.16
CA ARG A 364 -22.16 13.66 10.13
C ARG A 364 -21.41 13.05 8.95
N ALA A 365 -20.56 13.85 8.34
CA ALA A 365 -19.64 13.41 7.30
C ALA A 365 -18.20 13.34 7.84
N LEU A 366 -17.48 12.29 7.45
CA LEU A 366 -16.04 12.15 7.70
C LEU A 366 -15.32 12.05 6.35
N VAL A 367 -14.31 12.92 6.18
CA VAL A 367 -13.45 12.92 5.00
C VAL A 367 -11.98 12.86 5.40
N THR A 368 -11.16 12.26 4.55
CA THR A 368 -9.71 12.21 4.73
C THR A 368 -9.01 12.92 3.59
N VAL A 369 -8.21 13.93 3.91
CA VAL A 369 -7.44 14.76 2.98
C VAL A 369 -5.96 14.38 3.04
N PHE A 370 -5.31 14.35 1.89
CA PHE A 370 -3.89 14.03 1.75
C PHE A 370 -3.12 15.24 1.25
N ILE A 371 -2.06 15.65 1.98
CA ILE A 371 -1.21 16.80 1.66
C ILE A 371 0.25 16.38 1.67
N GLY A 372 1.05 16.84 0.68
CA GLY A 372 2.46 16.52 0.57
C GLY A 372 2.78 15.67 -0.65
N GLY A 373 3.41 14.51 -0.44
CA GLY A 373 3.83 13.63 -1.52
C GLY A 373 5.10 14.09 -2.23
N ALA A 374 5.54 13.34 -3.24
CA ALA A 374 6.83 13.54 -3.91
C ALA A 374 7.00 14.93 -4.56
N ARG A 375 5.89 15.57 -4.95
CA ARG A 375 5.93 16.88 -5.63
C ARG A 375 6.01 18.07 -4.68
N ASN A 376 5.54 17.95 -3.44
CA ASN A 376 5.55 19.02 -2.44
C ASN A 376 5.74 18.48 -1.01
N PRO A 377 6.84 17.76 -0.72
CA PRO A 377 7.05 17.12 0.58
C PRO A 377 7.20 18.10 1.74
N ASP A 378 7.68 19.32 1.48
CA ASP A 378 8.01 20.28 2.53
C ASP A 378 6.78 20.99 3.11
N ILE A 379 5.65 20.98 2.41
CA ILE A 379 4.39 21.54 2.93
C ILE A 379 3.96 20.84 4.24
N VAL A 380 4.33 19.57 4.42
CA VAL A 380 4.00 18.77 5.62
C VAL A 380 4.65 19.31 6.90
N ARG A 381 5.71 20.12 6.76
CA ARG A 381 6.40 20.76 7.88
C ARG A 381 5.68 21.98 8.45
N ARG A 382 4.64 22.46 7.76
CA ARG A 382 3.84 23.59 8.26
C ARG A 382 3.13 23.23 9.56
N ALA A 383 2.78 24.25 10.33
CA ALA A 383 2.01 24.09 11.56
C ALA A 383 0.63 23.43 11.31
N ASP A 384 0.01 22.87 12.35
CA ASP A 384 -1.26 22.16 12.23
C ASP A 384 -2.39 23.06 11.75
N ASP A 385 -2.44 24.29 12.23
CA ASP A 385 -3.41 25.31 11.84
C ASP A 385 -3.25 25.74 10.37
N GLU A 386 -2.03 25.84 9.87
CA GLU A 386 -1.77 26.12 8.47
C GLU A 386 -2.21 24.95 7.56
N LEU A 387 -1.90 23.71 7.93
CA LEU A 387 -2.34 22.53 7.18
C LEU A 387 -3.86 22.39 7.19
N LEU A 388 -4.49 22.66 8.34
CA LEU A 388 -5.93 22.68 8.46
C LEU A 388 -6.56 23.78 7.57
N SER A 389 -6.02 25.00 7.61
CA SER A 389 -6.49 26.11 6.78
C SER A 389 -6.40 25.80 5.29
N ILE A 390 -5.30 25.15 4.84
CA ILE A 390 -5.13 24.71 3.46
C ILE A 390 -6.19 23.66 3.11
N ALA A 391 -6.27 22.57 3.89
CA ALA A 391 -7.20 21.47 3.62
C ALA A 391 -8.64 21.94 3.61
N HIS A 392 -9.06 22.65 4.65
CA HIS A 392 -10.44 23.17 4.80
C HIS A 392 -10.78 24.16 3.69
N GLY A 393 -9.92 25.14 3.42
CA GLY A 393 -10.16 26.14 2.37
C GLY A 393 -10.26 25.53 0.97
N GLU A 394 -9.51 24.47 0.69
CA GLU A 394 -9.61 23.75 -0.60
C GLU A 394 -10.86 22.86 -0.66
N LEU A 395 -11.27 22.23 0.45
CA LEU A 395 -12.54 21.51 0.54
C LEU A 395 -13.75 22.44 0.40
N GLN A 396 -13.71 23.64 0.98
CA GLN A 396 -14.76 24.66 0.77
C GLN A 396 -14.96 24.96 -0.70
N LYS A 397 -13.86 25.12 -1.46
CA LYS A 397 -13.92 25.39 -2.92
C LYS A 397 -14.49 24.19 -3.71
N VAL A 398 -14.15 22.95 -3.33
CA VAL A 398 -14.53 21.76 -4.09
C VAL A 398 -15.92 21.26 -3.72
N LEU A 399 -16.24 21.24 -2.41
CA LEU A 399 -17.44 20.61 -1.87
C LEU A 399 -18.50 21.63 -1.44
N GLY A 400 -18.19 22.92 -1.44
CA GLY A 400 -19.11 23.97 -0.99
C GLY A 400 -19.42 23.87 0.51
N ILE A 401 -18.42 23.57 1.33
CA ILE A 401 -18.58 23.46 2.79
C ILE A 401 -18.78 24.86 3.38
N SER A 402 -19.80 25.02 4.21
CA SER A 402 -20.19 26.30 4.81
C SER A 402 -19.89 26.44 6.31
N SER A 403 -19.38 25.41 6.96
CA SER A 403 -19.04 25.40 8.39
C SER A 403 -17.58 24.99 8.64
N GLU A 404 -17.07 25.34 9.80
CA GLU A 404 -15.79 24.80 10.30
C GLU A 404 -15.90 23.28 10.59
N PRO A 405 -14.79 22.54 10.53
CA PRO A 405 -14.80 21.14 10.89
C PRO A 405 -15.07 20.94 12.39
N THR A 406 -15.94 20.00 12.72
CA THR A 406 -16.29 19.63 14.10
C THR A 406 -15.30 18.66 14.75
N LEU A 407 -14.48 18.00 13.93
CA LEU A 407 -13.35 17.15 14.35
C LEU A 407 -12.18 17.39 13.40
N VAL A 408 -11.00 17.49 13.97
CA VAL A 408 -9.73 17.57 13.24
C VAL A 408 -8.74 16.58 13.84
N ALA A 409 -8.21 15.67 13.02
CA ALA A 409 -7.11 14.78 13.41
C ALA A 409 -6.04 14.78 12.32
N ILE A 410 -4.82 15.14 12.68
CA ILE A 410 -3.69 15.25 11.75
C ILE A 410 -2.67 14.16 12.09
N THR A 411 -2.25 13.42 11.08
CA THR A 411 -1.17 12.42 11.16
C THR A 411 -0.11 12.77 10.13
N ARG A 412 1.16 12.88 10.56
CA ARG A 412 2.30 13.15 9.69
C ARG A 412 3.18 11.93 9.55
N TYR A 413 3.64 11.70 8.34
CA TYR A 413 4.63 10.68 8.01
C TYR A 413 5.83 11.36 7.36
N GLU A 414 7.00 11.30 8.01
CA GLU A 414 8.27 11.75 7.44
C GLU A 414 8.71 10.84 6.27
N ARG A 415 8.34 9.57 6.35
CA ARG A 415 8.58 8.54 5.34
C ARG A 415 7.28 7.76 5.11
N ALA A 416 6.47 8.18 4.12
CA ALA A 416 5.14 7.64 3.93
C ALA A 416 5.13 6.36 3.08
N ILE A 417 5.28 6.49 1.76
CA ILE A 417 5.13 5.39 0.81
C ILE A 417 6.43 5.25 0.02
N PRO A 418 7.03 4.05 -0.09
CA PRO A 418 8.24 3.85 -0.88
C PRO A 418 7.98 4.18 -2.35
N GLN A 419 8.91 4.90 -2.96
CA GLN A 419 8.81 5.32 -4.36
C GLN A 419 9.56 4.33 -5.26
N TYR A 420 8.82 3.72 -6.17
CA TYR A 420 9.38 2.84 -7.19
C TYR A 420 9.84 3.65 -8.40
N ASN A 421 10.81 4.53 -8.17
CA ASN A 421 11.38 5.40 -9.19
C ASN A 421 12.14 4.61 -10.25
N LEU A 422 12.47 5.26 -11.36
CA LEU A 422 13.35 4.69 -12.39
C LEU A 422 14.61 4.09 -11.73
N GLY A 423 15.01 2.90 -12.14
CA GLY A 423 16.07 2.11 -11.51
C GLY A 423 15.64 1.20 -10.36
N HIS A 424 14.39 1.31 -9.90
CA HIS A 424 13.91 0.49 -8.78
C HIS A 424 13.93 -1.01 -9.10
N HIS A 425 13.57 -1.41 -10.31
CA HIS A 425 13.58 -2.81 -10.71
C HIS A 425 15.00 -3.43 -10.63
N ALA A 426 15.99 -2.73 -11.16
CA ALA A 426 17.39 -3.16 -11.10
C ALA A 426 17.89 -3.21 -9.63
N ARG A 427 17.50 -2.24 -8.81
CA ARG A 427 17.83 -2.22 -7.38
C ARG A 427 17.27 -3.44 -6.65
N VAL A 428 16.00 -3.79 -6.89
CA VAL A 428 15.38 -4.97 -6.26
C VAL A 428 16.08 -6.25 -6.72
N GLN A 429 16.42 -6.38 -8.00
CA GLN A 429 17.20 -7.54 -8.50
C GLN A 429 18.56 -7.67 -7.84
N GLU A 430 19.27 -6.56 -7.60
CA GLU A 430 20.54 -6.57 -6.89
C GLU A 430 20.36 -6.97 -5.42
N ILE A 431 19.33 -6.43 -4.74
CA ILE A 431 18.96 -6.84 -3.38
C ILE A 431 18.71 -8.35 -3.32
N GLU A 432 17.91 -8.90 -4.23
CA GLU A 432 17.59 -10.32 -4.30
C GLU A 432 18.86 -11.18 -4.52
N SER A 433 19.74 -10.74 -5.41
CA SER A 433 21.02 -11.43 -5.66
C SER A 433 21.91 -11.48 -4.41
N ILE A 434 21.93 -10.42 -3.60
CA ILE A 434 22.64 -10.40 -2.31
C ILE A 434 21.98 -11.37 -1.31
N LEU A 435 20.64 -11.37 -1.25
CA LEU A 435 19.89 -12.24 -0.34
C LEU A 435 19.99 -13.71 -0.72
N ASP A 436 20.17 -14.04 -2.00
CA ASP A 436 20.43 -15.43 -2.47
C ASP A 436 21.76 -15.97 -1.92
N ALA A 437 22.75 -15.08 -1.72
CA ALA A 437 24.01 -15.42 -1.07
C ALA A 437 23.92 -15.46 0.48
N LEU A 438 22.80 -14.97 1.05
CA LEU A 438 22.52 -14.89 2.48
C LEU A 438 21.16 -15.57 2.79
N PRO A 439 21.02 -16.89 2.58
CA PRO A 439 19.74 -17.59 2.62
C PRO A 439 19.05 -17.55 3.98
N GLU A 440 19.73 -17.22 5.05
CA GLU A 440 19.20 -17.11 6.40
C GLU A 440 18.66 -15.69 6.71
N LEU A 441 18.89 -14.71 5.83
CA LEU A 441 18.32 -13.36 5.91
C LEU A 441 17.26 -13.20 4.81
N ARG A 442 16.08 -12.72 5.18
CA ARG A 442 15.01 -12.37 4.26
C ARG A 442 14.53 -10.94 4.52
N LEU A 443 14.17 -10.24 3.44
CA LEU A 443 13.53 -8.94 3.50
C LEU A 443 12.08 -9.07 3.00
N ILE A 444 11.14 -8.48 3.71
CA ILE A 444 9.74 -8.36 3.28
C ILE A 444 9.23 -6.95 3.58
N GLY A 445 8.35 -6.44 2.76
CA GLY A 445 7.76 -5.12 2.96
C GLY A 445 7.23 -4.51 1.68
N ASN A 446 6.60 -3.35 1.84
CA ASN A 446 5.98 -2.63 0.74
C ASN A 446 6.98 -1.93 -0.21
N TYR A 447 8.27 -2.10 0.02
CA TYR A 447 9.33 -1.46 -0.75
C TYR A 447 9.99 -2.37 -1.81
N LEU A 448 9.56 -3.64 -1.92
CA LEU A 448 10.11 -4.61 -2.89
C LEU A 448 9.17 -4.82 -4.08
N HIS A 449 8.02 -5.47 -3.88
CA HIS A 449 7.19 -6.04 -4.95
C HIS A 449 5.75 -5.51 -5.00
N GLY A 450 5.41 -4.50 -4.23
CA GLY A 450 4.08 -3.88 -4.23
C GLY A 450 3.78 -3.15 -2.93
N VAL A 451 3.13 -1.99 -3.07
CA VAL A 451 2.88 -1.09 -1.93
C VAL A 451 1.55 -1.38 -1.23
N SER A 452 0.69 -2.20 -1.81
CA SER A 452 -0.63 -2.47 -1.24
C SER A 452 -0.58 -3.45 -0.07
N THR A 453 -1.57 -3.36 0.83
CA THR A 453 -1.75 -4.34 1.91
C THR A 453 -1.83 -5.77 1.38
N GLY A 454 -2.51 -5.98 0.25
CA GLY A 454 -2.59 -7.30 -0.38
C GLY A 454 -1.25 -7.82 -0.88
N ASP A 455 -0.41 -6.95 -1.47
CA ASP A 455 0.94 -7.33 -1.92
C ASP A 455 1.83 -7.68 -0.72
N CYS A 456 1.75 -6.91 0.37
CA CYS A 456 2.48 -7.20 1.61
C CYS A 456 2.08 -8.54 2.22
N ILE A 457 0.78 -8.87 2.26
CA ILE A 457 0.26 -10.16 2.74
C ILE A 457 0.79 -11.30 1.88
N LYS A 458 0.68 -11.16 0.56
CA LYS A 458 1.15 -12.15 -0.41
C LYS A 458 2.63 -12.47 -0.25
N GLU A 459 3.45 -11.44 -0.17
CA GLU A 459 4.90 -11.60 -0.03
C GLU A 459 5.29 -12.23 1.30
N ALA A 460 4.65 -11.82 2.39
CA ALA A 460 4.87 -12.39 3.71
C ALA A 460 4.47 -13.89 3.77
N ASP A 461 3.33 -14.26 3.17
CA ASP A 461 2.89 -15.67 3.07
C ASP A 461 3.88 -16.51 2.25
N ARG A 462 4.36 -15.99 1.12
CA ARG A 462 5.37 -16.65 0.27
C ARG A 462 6.64 -16.95 1.06
N VAL A 463 7.22 -15.92 1.69
CA VAL A 463 8.48 -16.06 2.44
C VAL A 463 8.32 -17.00 3.62
N ALA A 464 7.21 -16.92 4.36
CA ALA A 464 6.96 -17.81 5.48
C ALA A 464 6.86 -19.30 5.05
N ARG A 465 6.19 -19.60 3.93
CA ARG A 465 6.09 -20.96 3.39
C ARG A 465 7.44 -21.49 2.89
N GLU A 466 8.23 -20.67 2.20
CA GLU A 466 9.57 -21.04 1.75
C GLU A 466 10.49 -21.35 2.93
N LEU A 467 10.46 -20.53 3.97
CA LEU A 467 11.22 -20.77 5.21
C LEU A 467 10.75 -22.04 5.93
N GLY A 468 9.43 -22.22 6.10
CA GLY A 468 8.87 -23.44 6.71
C GLY A 468 9.30 -24.71 5.99
N ALA A 469 9.16 -24.75 4.66
CA ALA A 469 9.58 -25.88 3.85
C ALA A 469 11.09 -26.18 3.94
N SER A 470 11.93 -25.15 4.08
CA SER A 470 13.38 -25.32 4.22
C SER A 470 13.81 -25.82 5.60
N LEU A 471 12.96 -25.65 6.62
CA LEU A 471 13.20 -26.11 8.00
C LEU A 471 12.69 -27.55 8.24
N GLU A 472 11.69 -28.03 7.48
CA GLU A 472 11.20 -29.42 7.55
C GLU A 472 12.16 -30.44 6.92
N ILE A 473 13.12 -29.99 6.11
CA ILE A 473 14.09 -30.84 5.39
C ILE A 473 15.36 -31.08 6.24
N THR A 474 15.53 -30.34 7.32
CA THR A 474 16.66 -30.47 8.26
C THR A 474 16.28 -31.24 9.50
#